data_9edbbd7c951817faa093dfbbb2af5d76
#
_entry.id   9edbbd7c951817faa093dfbbb2af5d76
#
_cell.length_a   1.000
_cell.length_b   1.000
_cell.length_c   1.000
_cell.angle_alpha   90.00
_cell.angle_beta   90.00
_cell.angle_gamma   90.00
#
_symmetry.space_group_name_H-M   'P 1'
#
loop_
_entity.id
_entity.type
_entity.pdbx_description
1 polymer ?
#
loop_
_entity_poly.entity_id
_entity_poly.type
_entity_poly.pdbx_seq_one_letter_code
_entity_poly.pdbx_strand_id
1 'polypeptide(L)'
;MPELTSPAVDAPTSEATLAALVAAAHAAGTPLAVWGNRTKAAFGRPVQAAGAVSARALTGITLYSPAELVVSARAGTPVADIEEALAEKGQHLVAEPPDLSAICGPEDGMADGKPTIGGAVACNLSGPRRIALGAMRDQVLGIRAVNGMGEVITSGGRVLKNVTGLDLCKLLSGSRGTLAVLTEVTLKVLPAPEATATLVLRGLGAEAAVSALSAGLGSPFGVTGAAFLPDGAALLGPGGSATLLRIEEFADFIPYRTDSLSALLASHGRADRLDTAASLPLWRAVRDAVPLAPSTGEGVWRLSVRPSAGARALAALGEAGLRGFLDWGGGLVWAAGPGTEASQRAVMAAAGAAAGVFWTMRAPGPLRAALPVVPDEVPALAALSRRVKAAFDPKGILGPGRVFAGL
;
A
#
# COMPACT_ATOMS: atom_id res chain seq x y z
N MET A 1 -26.52 3.47 -21.65
CA MET A 1 -25.65 4.49 -21.04
C MET A 1 -24.48 4.69 -21.98
N PRO A 2 -24.06 5.91 -22.32
CA PRO A 2 -22.88 6.08 -23.18
C PRO A 2 -21.68 5.41 -22.48
N GLU A 3 -20.93 4.61 -23.24
CA GLU A 3 -19.64 4.10 -22.83
C GLU A 3 -18.76 5.28 -22.42
N LEU A 4 -18.34 5.32 -21.16
CA LEU A 4 -17.34 6.26 -20.69
C LEU A 4 -16.01 5.84 -21.34
N THR A 5 -15.72 6.38 -22.52
CA THR A 5 -14.41 6.23 -23.13
C THR A 5 -13.38 6.82 -22.17
N SER A 6 -12.35 6.02 -21.83
CA SER A 6 -11.24 6.52 -21.02
C SER A 6 -10.66 7.78 -21.68
N PRO A 7 -10.45 8.87 -20.93
CA PRO A 7 -9.91 10.10 -21.51
C PRO A 7 -8.52 9.85 -22.11
N ALA A 8 -8.15 10.61 -23.14
CA ALA A 8 -6.80 10.60 -23.69
C ALA A 8 -5.79 10.88 -22.55
N VAL A 9 -4.71 10.08 -22.48
CA VAL A 9 -3.73 10.17 -21.42
C VAL A 9 -2.48 10.85 -21.92
N ASP A 10 -2.21 12.05 -21.42
CA ASP A 10 -0.94 12.73 -21.62
C ASP A 10 0.15 12.16 -20.73
N ALA A 11 1.30 11.79 -21.30
CA ALA A 11 2.44 11.25 -20.58
C ALA A 11 3.69 12.12 -20.85
N PRO A 12 3.79 13.29 -20.20
CA PRO A 12 4.91 14.20 -20.38
C PRO A 12 6.24 13.58 -19.93
N THR A 13 7.31 13.85 -20.69
CA THR A 13 8.64 13.31 -20.44
C THR A 13 9.51 14.19 -19.54
N SER A 14 9.00 15.38 -19.18
CA SER A 14 9.69 16.31 -18.27
C SER A 14 8.73 16.93 -17.25
N GLU A 15 9.28 17.32 -16.10
CA GLU A 15 8.53 18.04 -15.06
C GLU A 15 7.98 19.38 -15.59
N ALA A 16 8.75 20.09 -16.41
CA ALA A 16 8.34 21.37 -16.98
C ALA A 16 7.11 21.20 -17.92
N THR A 17 7.12 20.16 -18.76
CA THR A 17 5.98 19.84 -19.63
C THR A 17 4.75 19.42 -18.81
N LEU A 18 4.95 18.65 -17.74
CA LEU A 18 3.89 18.29 -16.80
C LEU A 18 3.28 19.54 -16.15
N ALA A 19 4.12 20.45 -15.65
CA ALA A 19 3.70 21.70 -15.02
C ALA A 19 2.88 22.56 -15.99
N ALA A 20 3.34 22.71 -17.23
CA ALA A 20 2.63 23.46 -18.27
C ALA A 20 1.25 22.84 -18.60
N LEU A 21 1.17 21.50 -18.67
CA LEU A 21 -0.08 20.78 -18.90
C LEU A 21 -1.09 21.02 -17.75
N VAL A 22 -0.64 20.89 -16.50
CA VAL A 22 -1.50 21.11 -15.33
C VAL A 22 -1.92 22.59 -15.25
N ALA A 23 -1.03 23.54 -15.55
CA ALA A 23 -1.35 24.96 -15.60
C ALA A 23 -2.41 25.28 -16.66
N ALA A 24 -2.31 24.66 -17.84
CA ALA A 24 -3.33 24.82 -18.89
C ALA A 24 -4.69 24.24 -18.47
N ALA A 25 -4.69 23.06 -17.85
CA ALA A 25 -5.89 22.44 -17.28
C ALA A 25 -6.49 23.30 -16.14
N HIS A 26 -5.64 23.88 -15.30
CA HIS A 26 -6.07 24.82 -14.27
C HIS A 26 -6.72 26.06 -14.88
N ALA A 27 -6.10 26.68 -15.87
CA ALA A 27 -6.66 27.85 -16.55
C ALA A 27 -8.05 27.56 -17.11
N ALA A 28 -8.21 26.41 -17.80
CA ALA A 28 -9.45 25.95 -18.41
C ALA A 28 -10.48 25.39 -17.41
N GLY A 29 -10.10 25.10 -16.17
CA GLY A 29 -10.95 24.38 -15.20
C GLY A 29 -11.21 22.93 -15.59
N THR A 30 -10.30 22.28 -16.32
CA THR A 30 -10.46 20.93 -16.86
C THR A 30 -10.04 19.88 -15.82
N PRO A 31 -10.96 19.01 -15.34
CA PRO A 31 -10.62 17.94 -14.41
C PRO A 31 -9.67 16.91 -15.01
N LEU A 32 -8.64 16.51 -14.27
CA LEU A 32 -7.62 15.55 -14.67
C LEU A 32 -7.63 14.31 -13.77
N ALA A 33 -7.68 13.13 -14.38
CA ALA A 33 -7.29 11.91 -13.70
C ALA A 33 -5.75 11.82 -13.63
N VAL A 34 -5.20 11.48 -12.46
CA VAL A 34 -3.75 11.37 -12.23
C VAL A 34 -3.35 9.90 -12.16
N TRP A 35 -2.41 9.50 -13.01
CA TRP A 35 -1.97 8.12 -13.15
C TRP A 35 -0.44 7.95 -13.00
N GLY A 36 -0.01 6.73 -12.66
CA GLY A 36 1.27 6.14 -13.08
C GLY A 36 0.97 5.14 -14.22
N ASN A 37 1.31 3.86 -14.02
CA ASN A 37 1.01 2.77 -14.96
C ASN A 37 -0.38 2.13 -14.72
N ARG A 38 -1.33 2.82 -14.17
CA ARG A 38 -2.72 2.38 -13.90
C ARG A 38 -2.85 1.10 -13.07
N THR A 39 -1.79 0.60 -12.44
CA THR A 39 -1.78 -0.62 -11.62
C THR A 39 -2.72 -0.57 -10.41
N LYS A 40 -3.26 0.61 -10.10
CA LYS A 40 -4.20 0.88 -8.99
C LYS A 40 -5.40 1.72 -9.46
N ALA A 41 -5.83 1.55 -10.71
CA ALA A 41 -6.94 2.31 -11.29
C ALA A 41 -8.27 2.05 -10.58
N ALA A 42 -8.51 0.81 -10.14
CA ALA A 42 -9.71 0.44 -9.40
C ALA A 42 -9.71 0.89 -7.93
N PHE A 43 -8.59 1.42 -7.42
CA PHE A 43 -8.48 1.84 -6.03
C PHE A 43 -9.16 3.20 -5.77
N GLY A 44 -10.11 3.23 -4.85
CA GLY A 44 -10.91 4.42 -4.52
C GLY A 44 -12.13 4.60 -5.43
N ARG A 45 -12.71 5.79 -5.45
CA ARG A 45 -13.89 6.13 -6.27
C ARG A 45 -13.51 6.31 -7.74
N PRO A 46 -14.43 6.06 -8.69
CA PRO A 46 -14.26 6.46 -10.08
C PRO A 46 -14.07 7.98 -10.17
N VAL A 47 -13.09 8.41 -10.94
CA VAL A 47 -12.80 9.85 -11.17
C VAL A 47 -13.55 10.33 -12.39
N GLN A 48 -14.31 11.42 -12.26
CA GLN A 48 -14.97 12.09 -13.38
C GLN A 48 -14.01 13.15 -13.92
N ALA A 49 -13.21 12.79 -14.93
CA ALA A 49 -12.22 13.65 -15.53
C ALA A 49 -12.42 13.77 -17.03
N ALA A 50 -12.21 14.97 -17.57
CA ALA A 50 -12.23 15.23 -19.01
C ALA A 50 -10.88 14.92 -19.67
N GLY A 51 -9.78 14.88 -18.89
CA GLY A 51 -8.44 14.52 -19.32
C GLY A 51 -7.75 13.62 -18.32
N ALA A 52 -6.59 13.08 -18.69
CA ALA A 52 -5.75 12.32 -17.78
C ALA A 52 -4.28 12.67 -17.99
N VAL A 53 -3.53 12.71 -16.88
CA VAL A 53 -2.08 12.92 -16.89
C VAL A 53 -1.40 11.74 -16.22
N SER A 54 -0.36 11.21 -16.88
CA SER A 54 0.44 10.10 -16.37
C SER A 54 1.89 10.51 -16.16
N ALA A 55 2.41 10.22 -14.96
CA ALA A 55 3.84 10.37 -14.68
C ALA A 55 4.69 9.21 -15.25
N ARG A 56 4.12 8.25 -15.99
CA ARG A 56 4.78 7.02 -16.45
C ARG A 56 6.05 7.26 -17.27
N ALA A 57 6.12 8.38 -18.02
CA ALA A 57 7.28 8.73 -18.83
C ALA A 57 8.38 9.46 -18.03
N LEU A 58 8.12 9.86 -16.78
CA LEU A 58 9.12 10.41 -15.87
C LEU A 58 9.86 9.25 -15.19
N THR A 59 10.82 8.63 -15.86
CA THR A 59 11.54 7.44 -15.38
C THR A 59 13.01 7.70 -15.12
N GLY A 60 13.63 6.82 -14.36
CA GLY A 60 15.08 6.77 -14.07
C GLY A 60 15.41 7.13 -12.63
N ILE A 61 16.46 6.51 -12.14
CA ILE A 61 17.11 6.84 -10.86
C ILE A 61 17.93 8.10 -11.10
N THR A 62 17.63 9.17 -10.36
CA THR A 62 18.29 10.48 -10.49
C THR A 62 19.47 10.63 -9.53
N LEU A 63 19.46 9.87 -8.44
CA LEU A 63 20.55 9.78 -7.49
C LEU A 63 20.54 8.41 -6.83
N TYR A 64 21.71 7.82 -6.66
CA TYR A 64 21.89 6.71 -5.72
C TYR A 64 23.20 6.89 -4.96
N SER A 65 23.08 7.01 -3.64
CA SER A 65 24.24 7.11 -2.72
C SER A 65 24.17 5.93 -1.73
N PRO A 66 24.78 4.78 -2.07
CA PRO A 66 24.72 3.59 -1.20
C PRO A 66 25.31 3.84 0.19
N ALA A 67 26.36 4.63 0.31
CA ALA A 67 26.98 4.94 1.61
C ALA A 67 26.09 5.80 2.52
N GLU A 68 25.22 6.62 1.93
CA GLU A 68 24.26 7.45 2.66
C GLU A 68 22.89 6.77 2.85
N LEU A 69 22.70 5.57 2.26
CA LEU A 69 21.46 4.82 2.28
C LEU A 69 20.28 5.61 1.69
N VAL A 70 20.52 6.29 0.56
CA VAL A 70 19.55 7.18 -0.11
C VAL A 70 19.48 6.88 -1.59
N VAL A 71 18.26 6.76 -2.12
CA VAL A 71 17.97 6.70 -3.54
C VAL A 71 16.93 7.76 -3.91
N SER A 72 17.12 8.47 -5.02
CA SER A 72 16.12 9.35 -5.64
C SER A 72 15.76 8.80 -7.00
N ALA A 73 14.47 8.77 -7.31
CA ALA A 73 13.96 8.28 -8.59
C ALA A 73 12.78 9.13 -9.05
N ARG A 74 12.66 9.32 -10.36
CA ARG A 74 11.49 9.94 -10.98
C ARG A 74 10.26 9.08 -10.73
N ALA A 75 9.10 9.72 -10.58
CA ALA A 75 7.88 9.08 -10.08
C ALA A 75 7.34 7.94 -10.97
N GLY A 76 7.63 7.96 -12.27
CA GLY A 76 7.28 6.92 -13.23
C GLY A 76 8.19 5.70 -13.23
N THR A 77 9.31 5.73 -12.48
CA THR A 77 10.25 4.61 -12.42
C THR A 77 9.56 3.38 -11.82
N PRO A 78 9.61 2.21 -12.49
CA PRO A 78 9.11 0.97 -11.92
C PRO A 78 9.78 0.66 -10.58
N VAL A 79 9.00 0.17 -9.63
CA VAL A 79 9.54 -0.26 -8.32
C VAL A 79 10.59 -1.36 -8.51
N ALA A 80 10.34 -2.29 -9.43
CA ALA A 80 11.26 -3.39 -9.72
C ALA A 80 12.64 -2.91 -10.19
N ASP A 81 12.71 -1.86 -10.99
CA ASP A 81 13.99 -1.31 -11.49
C ASP A 81 14.81 -0.69 -10.34
N ILE A 82 14.12 -0.09 -9.36
CA ILE A 82 14.78 0.43 -8.15
C ILE A 82 15.25 -0.74 -7.27
N GLU A 83 14.42 -1.76 -7.06
CA GLU A 83 14.77 -2.95 -6.28
C GLU A 83 15.99 -3.66 -6.89
N GLU A 84 16.07 -3.78 -8.22
CA GLU A 84 17.21 -4.35 -8.93
C GLU A 84 18.49 -3.54 -8.69
N ALA A 85 18.46 -2.22 -8.89
CA ALA A 85 19.61 -1.36 -8.65
C ALA A 85 20.09 -1.37 -7.19
N LEU A 86 19.17 -1.48 -6.23
CA LEU A 86 19.51 -1.61 -4.81
C LEU A 86 20.13 -2.95 -4.49
N ALA A 87 19.62 -4.04 -5.08
CA ALA A 87 20.12 -5.40 -4.87
C ALA A 87 21.59 -5.54 -5.31
N GLU A 88 22.03 -4.86 -6.40
CA GLU A 88 23.42 -4.83 -6.83
C GLU A 88 24.38 -4.31 -5.75
N LYS A 89 23.89 -3.53 -4.80
CA LYS A 89 24.65 -2.98 -3.67
C LYS A 89 24.29 -3.61 -2.33
N GLY A 90 23.57 -4.74 -2.33
CA GLY A 90 23.15 -5.41 -1.12
C GLY A 90 22.17 -4.57 -0.27
N GLN A 91 21.35 -3.75 -0.91
CA GLN A 91 20.36 -2.89 -0.25
C GLN A 91 18.94 -3.22 -0.71
N HIS A 92 17.94 -2.71 0.00
CA HIS A 92 16.55 -2.95 -0.33
C HIS A 92 15.63 -1.77 0.03
N LEU A 93 14.45 -1.72 -0.60
CA LEU A 93 13.35 -0.84 -0.21
C LEU A 93 12.73 -1.33 1.10
N VAL A 94 12.79 -0.49 2.13
CA VAL A 94 12.32 -0.80 3.49
C VAL A 94 10.82 -1.09 3.52
N ALA A 95 10.04 -0.28 2.81
CA ALA A 95 8.59 -0.31 2.87
C ALA A 95 7.94 -1.52 2.17
N GLU A 96 8.68 -2.32 1.40
CA GLU A 96 8.16 -3.46 0.62
C GLU A 96 6.86 -3.11 -0.14
N PRO A 97 6.85 -2.12 -1.06
CA PRO A 97 5.61 -1.73 -1.71
C PRO A 97 5.00 -2.90 -2.50
N PRO A 98 3.73 -3.26 -2.25
CA PRO A 98 3.10 -4.39 -2.90
C PRO A 98 2.81 -4.12 -4.38
N ASP A 99 2.89 -5.16 -5.20
CA ASP A 99 2.32 -5.17 -6.54
C ASP A 99 0.84 -5.61 -6.47
N LEU A 100 -0.05 -4.65 -6.54
CA LEU A 100 -1.50 -4.89 -6.53
C LEU A 100 -2.12 -4.81 -7.92
N SER A 101 -1.35 -4.90 -8.99
CA SER A 101 -1.88 -4.79 -10.36
C SER A 101 -2.91 -5.87 -10.69
N ALA A 102 -2.72 -7.09 -10.20
CA ALA A 102 -3.68 -8.17 -10.34
C ALA A 102 -5.01 -7.93 -9.58
N ILE A 103 -4.95 -7.15 -8.49
CA ILE A 103 -6.12 -6.86 -7.64
C ILE A 103 -6.79 -5.54 -8.06
N CYS A 104 -6.00 -4.48 -8.21
CA CYS A 104 -6.47 -3.10 -8.36
C CYS A 104 -6.24 -2.52 -9.75
N GLY A 105 -5.88 -3.34 -10.73
CA GLY A 105 -5.72 -2.92 -12.13
C GLY A 105 -7.00 -2.32 -12.73
N PRO A 106 -6.93 -1.75 -13.93
CA PRO A 106 -8.08 -1.16 -14.58
C PRO A 106 -9.14 -2.22 -14.93
N GLU A 107 -10.41 -1.83 -14.88
CA GLU A 107 -11.54 -2.71 -15.23
C GLU A 107 -11.66 -2.91 -16.76
N ASP A 108 -11.11 -1.97 -17.52
CA ASP A 108 -11.17 -1.91 -18.99
C ASP A 108 -9.99 -2.58 -19.71
N GLY A 109 -9.14 -3.29 -18.98
CA GLY A 109 -8.00 -3.96 -19.58
C GLY A 109 -6.81 -4.15 -18.63
N MET A 110 -5.61 -4.28 -19.22
CA MET A 110 -4.36 -4.44 -18.46
C MET A 110 -3.81 -3.07 -18.02
N ALA A 111 -3.07 -3.08 -16.93
CA ALA A 111 -2.25 -1.93 -16.54
C ALA A 111 -1.21 -1.60 -17.63
N ASP A 112 -0.83 -0.32 -17.73
CA ASP A 112 0.13 0.17 -18.73
C ASP A 112 1.59 -0.26 -18.46
N GLY A 113 1.82 -1.08 -17.45
CA GLY A 113 3.13 -1.58 -17.04
C GLY A 113 3.19 -1.94 -15.56
N LYS A 114 4.41 -2.10 -15.03
CA LYS A 114 4.67 -2.44 -13.62
C LYS A 114 4.34 -1.27 -12.68
N PRO A 115 4.11 -1.52 -11.36
CA PRO A 115 3.90 -0.47 -10.37
C PRO A 115 5.05 0.55 -10.36
N THR A 116 4.71 1.86 -10.36
CA THR A 116 5.68 2.94 -10.28
C THR A 116 5.90 3.38 -8.84
N ILE A 117 7.10 3.91 -8.55
CA ILE A 117 7.44 4.38 -7.20
C ILE A 117 6.57 5.59 -6.78
N GLY A 118 6.28 6.51 -7.69
CA GLY A 118 5.35 7.61 -7.43
C GLY A 118 3.95 7.11 -7.07
N GLY A 119 3.46 6.07 -7.76
CA GLY A 119 2.18 5.43 -7.43
C GLY A 119 2.19 4.70 -6.08
N ALA A 120 3.31 4.08 -5.68
CA ALA A 120 3.47 3.45 -4.37
C ALA A 120 3.47 4.49 -3.24
N VAL A 121 4.21 5.60 -3.41
CA VAL A 121 4.25 6.72 -2.46
C VAL A 121 2.90 7.43 -2.41
N ALA A 122 2.30 7.78 -3.55
CA ALA A 122 1.00 8.46 -3.60
C ALA A 122 -0.12 7.66 -2.94
N CYS A 123 -0.03 6.32 -2.89
CA CYS A 123 -0.98 5.46 -2.18
C CYS A 123 -0.50 5.05 -0.77
N ASN A 124 0.70 5.46 -0.36
CA ASN A 124 1.33 5.07 0.92
C ASN A 124 1.28 3.56 1.14
N LEU A 125 1.63 2.80 0.09
CA LEU A 125 1.58 1.33 0.11
C LEU A 125 2.79 0.75 0.81
N SER A 126 2.54 -0.14 1.76
CA SER A 126 3.56 -0.79 2.58
C SER A 126 3.22 -2.27 2.74
N GLY A 127 4.25 -3.11 2.67
CA GLY A 127 4.15 -4.54 2.87
C GLY A 127 4.30 -4.97 4.34
N PRO A 128 4.61 -6.25 4.57
CA PRO A 128 4.67 -6.85 5.91
C PRO A 128 5.67 -6.19 6.87
N ARG A 129 6.82 -5.66 6.38
CA ARG A 129 7.83 -4.98 7.22
C ARG A 129 7.32 -3.71 7.90
N ARG A 130 6.16 -3.18 7.48
CA ARG A 130 5.61 -1.96 8.08
C ARG A 130 5.53 -2.02 9.60
N ILE A 131 5.25 -3.19 10.15
CA ILE A 131 5.08 -3.40 11.59
C ILE A 131 6.38 -3.15 12.38
N ALA A 132 7.53 -3.44 11.76
CA ALA A 132 8.84 -3.27 12.38
C ALA A 132 9.55 -1.99 11.92
N LEU A 133 9.41 -1.60 10.65
CA LEU A 133 10.23 -0.57 10.01
C LEU A 133 9.46 0.68 9.57
N GLY A 134 8.15 0.74 9.81
CA GLY A 134 7.32 1.88 9.45
C GLY A 134 6.73 1.81 8.04
N ALA A 135 5.89 2.80 7.72
CA ALA A 135 5.17 2.88 6.45
C ALA A 135 6.05 3.46 5.34
N MET A 136 5.58 3.35 4.07
CA MET A 136 6.20 3.99 2.92
C MET A 136 6.47 5.48 3.18
N ARG A 137 5.50 6.23 3.71
CA ARG A 137 5.65 7.65 4.00
C ARG A 137 6.78 7.97 4.99
N ASP A 138 7.12 7.02 5.85
CA ASP A 138 8.18 7.19 6.86
C ASP A 138 9.58 6.97 6.26
N GLN A 139 9.64 6.40 5.05
CA GLN A 139 10.85 6.21 4.27
C GLN A 139 11.08 7.35 3.27
N VAL A 140 10.09 8.23 3.03
CA VAL A 140 10.21 9.36 2.10
C VAL A 140 10.96 10.51 2.78
N LEU A 141 12.15 10.81 2.26
CA LEU A 141 13.01 11.90 2.73
C LEU A 141 12.79 13.19 1.96
N GLY A 142 12.45 13.09 0.68
CA GLY A 142 12.23 14.24 -0.20
C GLY A 142 11.23 13.94 -1.30
N ILE A 143 10.60 14.99 -1.78
CA ILE A 143 9.57 14.90 -2.82
C ILE A 143 9.63 16.12 -3.73
N ARG A 144 9.45 15.89 -5.04
CA ARG A 144 9.11 16.92 -6.02
C ARG A 144 7.75 16.59 -6.60
N ALA A 145 6.93 17.62 -6.81
CA ALA A 145 5.57 17.45 -7.32
C ALA A 145 5.09 18.71 -8.03
N VAL A 146 4.07 18.57 -8.88
CA VAL A 146 3.34 19.67 -9.50
C VAL A 146 1.96 19.76 -8.84
N ASN A 147 1.65 20.92 -8.25
CA ASN A 147 0.34 21.17 -7.62
C ASN A 147 -0.76 21.43 -8.66
N GLY A 148 -2.01 21.62 -8.24
CA GLY A 148 -3.15 21.86 -9.11
C GLY A 148 -3.14 23.21 -9.84
N MET A 149 -2.18 24.09 -9.55
CA MET A 149 -1.95 25.37 -10.26
C MET A 149 -0.86 25.22 -11.35
N GLY A 150 -0.20 24.06 -11.45
CA GLY A 150 0.93 23.85 -12.34
C GLY A 150 2.28 24.32 -11.76
N GLU A 151 2.34 24.62 -10.47
CA GLU A 151 3.57 25.04 -9.81
C GLU A 151 4.36 23.84 -9.32
N VAL A 152 5.68 23.87 -9.54
CA VAL A 152 6.59 22.85 -8.99
C VAL A 152 6.85 23.15 -7.52
N ILE A 153 6.55 22.18 -6.67
CA ILE A 153 6.82 22.21 -5.24
C ILE A 153 7.89 21.18 -4.88
N THR A 154 8.74 21.55 -3.94
CA THR A 154 9.80 20.66 -3.42
C THR A 154 9.75 20.68 -1.90
N SER A 155 9.86 19.53 -1.27
CA SER A 155 9.91 19.40 0.18
C SER A 155 10.86 18.29 0.60
N GLY A 156 11.51 18.47 1.76
CA GLY A 156 12.53 17.54 2.24
C GLY A 156 13.82 17.63 1.45
N GLY A 157 14.59 16.57 1.45
CA GLY A 157 15.90 16.50 0.80
C GLY A 157 16.54 15.12 0.95
N ARG A 158 17.85 15.07 1.11
CA ARG A 158 18.64 13.83 1.25
C ARG A 158 19.00 13.50 2.70
N VAL A 159 18.55 14.32 3.66
CA VAL A 159 18.90 14.18 5.07
C VAL A 159 17.75 13.62 5.87
N LEU A 160 18.06 12.75 6.83
CA LEU A 160 17.09 12.06 7.69
C LEU A 160 16.30 13.01 8.59
N LYS A 161 16.81 14.21 8.87
CA LYS A 161 16.19 15.19 9.73
C LYS A 161 15.96 16.50 8.98
N ASN A 162 14.70 16.76 8.63
CA ASN A 162 14.23 18.06 8.17
C ASN A 162 13.43 18.72 9.30
N VAL A 163 13.90 19.86 9.78
CA VAL A 163 13.29 20.60 10.91
C VAL A 163 12.67 21.92 10.47
N THR A 164 12.65 22.22 9.18
CA THR A 164 12.18 23.50 8.64
C THR A 164 10.88 23.31 7.85
N GLY A 165 9.86 24.06 8.22
CA GLY A 165 8.59 24.12 7.52
C GLY A 165 7.67 22.92 7.76
N LEU A 166 6.65 22.79 6.91
CA LEU A 166 5.69 21.69 6.94
C LEU A 166 6.27 20.45 6.26
N ASP A 167 6.03 19.28 6.82
CA ASP A 167 6.42 17.99 6.23
C ASP A 167 5.45 17.61 5.09
N LEU A 168 5.67 18.20 3.91
CA LEU A 168 4.88 17.89 2.73
C LEU A 168 5.18 16.48 2.19
N CYS A 169 6.32 15.88 2.53
CA CYS A 169 6.61 14.50 2.17
C CYS A 169 5.54 13.57 2.75
N LYS A 170 5.17 13.76 4.02
CA LYS A 170 4.13 12.97 4.68
C LYS A 170 2.72 13.34 4.22
N LEU A 171 2.47 14.61 3.90
CA LEU A 171 1.18 15.05 3.39
C LEU A 171 0.87 14.49 2.01
N LEU A 172 1.84 14.53 1.09
CA LEU A 172 1.66 14.06 -0.28
C LEU A 172 1.73 12.52 -0.38
N SER A 173 2.40 11.85 0.56
CA SER A 173 2.38 10.39 0.68
C SER A 173 1.00 9.92 1.13
N GLY A 174 0.27 9.25 0.24
CA GLY A 174 -1.11 8.81 0.46
C GLY A 174 -2.17 9.76 -0.10
N SER A 175 -1.79 10.88 -0.73
CA SER A 175 -2.72 11.83 -1.35
C SER A 175 -3.38 11.32 -2.64
N ARG A 176 -2.89 10.23 -3.22
CA ARG A 176 -3.42 9.58 -4.45
C ARG A 176 -3.51 10.48 -5.66
N GLY A 177 -2.64 11.49 -5.73
CA GLY A 177 -2.63 12.45 -6.82
C GLY A 177 -3.76 13.49 -6.74
N THR A 178 -4.46 13.60 -5.61
CA THR A 178 -5.53 14.60 -5.43
C THR A 178 -5.01 15.96 -4.98
N LEU A 179 -3.80 16.05 -4.45
CA LEU A 179 -3.17 17.30 -4.03
C LEU A 179 -2.10 17.78 -5.03
N ALA A 180 -1.33 16.86 -5.57
CA ALA A 180 -0.27 17.13 -6.52
C ALA A 180 0.06 15.88 -7.33
N VAL A 181 0.70 16.07 -8.49
CA VAL A 181 1.29 15.00 -9.31
C VAL A 181 2.75 14.86 -8.92
N LEU A 182 3.13 13.72 -8.35
CA LEU A 182 4.53 13.45 -7.97
C LEU A 182 5.40 13.33 -9.22
N THR A 183 6.57 13.97 -9.20
CA THR A 183 7.55 13.95 -10.29
C THR A 183 8.84 13.24 -9.92
N GLU A 184 9.29 13.36 -8.66
CA GLU A 184 10.45 12.68 -8.12
C GLU A 184 10.25 12.37 -6.63
N VAL A 185 10.81 11.27 -6.16
CA VAL A 185 10.83 10.89 -4.75
C VAL A 185 12.24 10.50 -4.32
N THR A 186 12.63 10.90 -3.11
CA THR A 186 13.86 10.49 -2.44
C THR A 186 13.50 9.59 -1.27
N LEU A 187 14.09 8.41 -1.22
CA LEU A 187 13.77 7.37 -0.26
C LEU A 187 14.99 6.97 0.55
N LYS A 188 14.76 6.70 1.82
CA LYS A 188 15.68 5.95 2.66
C LYS A 188 15.64 4.48 2.24
N VAL A 189 16.82 3.87 2.14
CA VAL A 189 17.00 2.43 1.93
C VAL A 189 17.79 1.85 3.10
N LEU A 190 17.85 0.52 3.21
CA LEU A 190 18.65 -0.17 4.23
C LEU A 190 19.46 -1.29 3.58
N PRO A 191 20.54 -1.77 4.23
CA PRO A 191 21.18 -3.01 3.86
C PRO A 191 20.16 -4.15 3.83
N ALA A 192 20.24 -4.99 2.80
CA ALA A 192 19.41 -6.19 2.72
C ALA A 192 19.83 -7.19 3.81
N PRO A 193 18.88 -7.90 4.44
CA PRO A 193 19.22 -8.96 5.38
C PRO A 193 19.99 -10.08 4.65
N GLU A 194 20.99 -10.66 5.31
CA GLU A 194 21.76 -11.79 4.74
C GLU A 194 20.90 -13.05 4.64
N ALA A 195 20.01 -13.24 5.62
CA ALA A 195 19.12 -14.39 5.64
C ALA A 195 17.73 -14.02 6.17
N THR A 196 16.75 -14.77 5.68
CA THR A 196 15.36 -14.68 6.11
C THR A 196 14.89 -16.06 6.57
N ALA A 197 14.25 -16.13 7.71
CA ALA A 197 13.60 -17.34 8.18
C ALA A 197 12.14 -17.06 8.53
N THR A 198 11.29 -18.07 8.39
CA THR A 198 9.88 -17.97 8.80
C THR A 198 9.53 -19.12 9.74
N LEU A 199 8.99 -18.79 10.91
CA LEU A 199 8.33 -19.76 11.77
C LEU A 199 6.86 -19.89 11.34
N VAL A 200 6.39 -21.12 11.22
CA VAL A 200 5.04 -21.47 10.79
C VAL A 200 4.38 -22.29 11.88
N LEU A 201 3.36 -21.75 12.56
CA LEU A 201 2.48 -22.53 13.44
C LEU A 201 1.22 -22.88 12.65
N ARG A 202 0.84 -24.16 12.64
CA ARG A 202 -0.31 -24.65 11.88
C ARG A 202 -1.52 -24.93 12.75
N GLY A 203 -2.72 -24.82 12.17
CA GLY A 203 -3.98 -25.24 12.79
C GLY A 203 -4.52 -24.30 13.86
N LEU A 204 -3.94 -23.12 14.05
CA LEU A 204 -4.46 -22.14 15.02
C LEU A 204 -5.73 -21.48 14.48
N GLY A 205 -6.71 -21.24 15.36
CA GLY A 205 -7.78 -20.30 15.09
C GLY A 205 -7.30 -18.85 15.12
N ALA A 206 -8.05 -17.94 14.53
CA ALA A 206 -7.61 -16.54 14.34
C ALA A 206 -7.24 -15.83 15.65
N GLU A 207 -7.95 -16.06 16.75
CA GLU A 207 -7.64 -15.44 18.05
C GLU A 207 -6.34 -15.97 18.63
N ALA A 208 -6.13 -17.29 18.60
CA ALA A 208 -4.90 -17.91 19.06
C ALA A 208 -3.71 -17.49 18.17
N ALA A 209 -3.93 -17.36 16.86
CA ALA A 209 -2.94 -16.86 15.92
C ALA A 209 -2.52 -15.42 16.25
N VAL A 210 -3.47 -14.50 16.48
CA VAL A 210 -3.16 -13.11 16.86
C VAL A 210 -2.42 -13.07 18.20
N SER A 211 -2.77 -13.94 19.16
CA SER A 211 -2.02 -14.07 20.42
C SER A 211 -0.57 -14.49 20.18
N ALA A 212 -0.32 -15.50 19.35
CA ALA A 212 1.03 -15.94 18.99
C ALA A 212 1.82 -14.86 18.26
N LEU A 213 1.18 -14.17 17.27
CA LEU A 213 1.80 -13.06 16.54
C LEU A 213 2.18 -11.92 17.47
N SER A 214 1.29 -11.57 18.42
CA SER A 214 1.54 -10.52 19.42
C SER A 214 2.71 -10.88 20.34
N ALA A 215 2.77 -12.14 20.81
CA ALA A 215 3.88 -12.64 21.64
C ALA A 215 5.21 -12.57 20.88
N GLY A 216 5.21 -12.98 19.60
CA GLY A 216 6.40 -12.91 18.74
C GLY A 216 6.87 -11.48 18.49
N LEU A 217 5.95 -10.56 18.18
CA LEU A 217 6.26 -9.14 17.94
C LEU A 217 6.72 -8.41 19.21
N GLY A 218 6.22 -8.81 20.39
CA GLY A 218 6.66 -8.28 21.67
C GLY A 218 8.00 -8.85 22.16
N SER A 219 8.57 -9.83 21.45
CA SER A 219 9.83 -10.47 21.82
C SER A 219 11.06 -9.68 21.34
N PRO A 220 12.25 -9.91 21.92
CA PRO A 220 13.49 -9.29 21.46
C PRO A 220 14.09 -9.97 20.22
N PHE A 221 13.39 -10.89 19.58
CA PHE A 221 13.96 -11.72 18.52
C PHE A 221 13.83 -11.13 17.10
N GLY A 222 13.38 -9.87 16.97
CA GLY A 222 13.46 -9.12 15.71
C GLY A 222 12.48 -9.60 14.62
N VAL A 223 11.23 -9.86 15.00
CA VAL A 223 10.18 -10.23 14.04
C VAL A 223 9.87 -9.05 13.11
N THR A 224 10.04 -9.26 11.80
CA THR A 224 9.85 -8.24 10.75
C THR A 224 8.59 -8.43 9.91
N GLY A 225 7.87 -9.54 10.09
CA GLY A 225 6.59 -9.83 9.44
C GLY A 225 5.77 -10.78 10.30
N ALA A 226 4.45 -10.57 10.36
CA ALA A 226 3.56 -11.33 11.23
C ALA A 226 2.18 -11.45 10.58
N ALA A 227 1.85 -12.63 10.00
CA ALA A 227 0.63 -12.85 9.22
C ALA A 227 -0.10 -14.12 9.67
N PHE A 228 -1.41 -14.15 9.43
CA PHE A 228 -2.26 -15.32 9.63
C PHE A 228 -3.08 -15.60 8.39
N LEU A 229 -2.93 -16.81 7.85
CA LEU A 229 -3.66 -17.32 6.70
C LEU A 229 -4.65 -18.39 7.19
N PRO A 230 -5.97 -18.13 7.19
CA PRO A 230 -6.97 -19.13 7.56
C PRO A 230 -6.92 -20.38 6.68
N ASP A 231 -6.62 -20.19 5.39
CA ASP A 231 -6.29 -21.25 4.44
C ASP A 231 -4.82 -21.10 4.03
N GLY A 232 -3.94 -21.80 4.71
CA GLY A 232 -2.51 -21.84 4.39
C GLY A 232 -2.17 -22.77 3.22
N ALA A 233 -3.10 -23.61 2.80
CA ALA A 233 -2.83 -24.67 1.82
C ALA A 233 -2.39 -24.13 0.46
N ALA A 234 -2.93 -22.99 0.04
CA ALA A 234 -2.60 -22.38 -1.25
C ALA A 234 -1.11 -21.96 -1.38
N LEU A 235 -0.45 -21.65 -0.26
CA LEU A 235 0.95 -21.21 -0.26
C LEU A 235 1.94 -22.22 0.37
N LEU A 236 1.45 -23.08 1.27
CA LEU A 236 2.29 -23.93 2.11
C LEU A 236 1.95 -25.42 2.02
N GLY A 237 1.04 -25.81 1.11
CA GLY A 237 0.52 -27.16 1.03
C GLY A 237 -0.39 -27.56 2.19
N PRO A 238 -0.84 -28.81 2.26
CA PRO A 238 -1.81 -29.28 3.26
C PRO A 238 -1.38 -28.97 4.69
N GLY A 239 -2.33 -28.65 5.56
CA GLY A 239 -2.05 -28.36 6.98
C GLY A 239 -2.96 -27.33 7.62
N GLY A 240 -4.00 -26.90 6.93
CA GLY A 240 -4.98 -25.94 7.46
C GLY A 240 -4.47 -24.51 7.53
N SER A 241 -4.84 -23.80 8.59
CA SER A 241 -4.37 -22.42 8.81
C SER A 241 -2.87 -22.34 9.07
N ALA A 242 -2.27 -21.19 8.74
CA ALA A 242 -0.86 -20.91 8.98
C ALA A 242 -0.68 -19.55 9.66
N THR A 243 0.04 -19.55 10.79
CA THR A 243 0.48 -18.35 11.48
C THR A 243 1.96 -18.18 11.22
N LEU A 244 2.34 -17.04 10.63
CA LEU A 244 3.66 -16.79 10.05
C LEU A 244 4.37 -15.68 10.81
N LEU A 245 5.60 -15.94 11.26
CA LEU A 245 6.49 -14.93 11.85
C LEU A 245 7.81 -14.93 11.08
N ARG A 246 8.15 -13.79 10.48
CA ARG A 246 9.40 -13.60 9.73
C ARG A 246 10.48 -12.99 10.60
N ILE A 247 11.68 -13.54 10.50
CA ILE A 247 12.92 -12.99 11.06
C ILE A 247 13.87 -12.73 9.89
N GLU A 248 14.49 -11.55 9.89
CA GLU A 248 15.47 -11.12 8.90
C GLU A 248 16.70 -10.60 9.63
N GLU A 249 17.89 -11.19 9.36
CA GLU A 249 19.08 -10.92 10.15
C GLU A 249 20.36 -11.36 9.40
N PHE A 250 21.53 -11.17 10.00
CA PHE A 250 22.76 -11.85 9.62
C PHE A 250 22.59 -13.36 9.71
N ALA A 251 23.20 -14.10 8.79
CA ALA A 251 22.97 -15.54 8.67
C ALA A 251 23.29 -16.31 9.96
N ASP A 252 24.35 -15.92 10.65
CA ASP A 252 24.81 -16.56 11.90
C ASP A 252 23.85 -16.41 13.09
N PHE A 253 22.99 -15.37 13.07
CA PHE A 253 22.04 -15.12 14.17
C PHE A 253 20.68 -15.78 13.97
N ILE A 254 20.35 -16.20 12.75
CA ILE A 254 19.07 -16.84 12.41
C ILE A 254 18.77 -18.08 13.28
N PRO A 255 19.69 -19.04 13.45
CA PRO A 255 19.42 -20.20 14.29
C PRO A 255 19.01 -19.83 15.70
N TYR A 256 19.81 -19.01 16.39
CA TYR A 256 19.52 -18.56 17.75
C TYR A 256 18.16 -17.87 17.88
N ARG A 257 17.85 -16.93 16.98
CA ARG A 257 16.59 -16.16 17.02
C ARG A 257 15.38 -17.05 16.75
N THR A 258 15.48 -17.96 15.78
CA THR A 258 14.38 -18.89 15.45
C THR A 258 14.14 -19.90 16.56
N ASP A 259 15.19 -20.45 17.16
CA ASP A 259 15.06 -21.43 18.24
C ASP A 259 14.48 -20.76 19.50
N SER A 260 14.95 -19.56 19.85
CA SER A 260 14.44 -18.79 20.99
C SER A 260 12.97 -18.35 20.78
N LEU A 261 12.62 -17.90 19.59
CA LEU A 261 11.24 -17.54 19.27
C LEU A 261 10.33 -18.77 19.25
N SER A 262 10.81 -19.91 18.74
CA SER A 262 10.08 -21.18 18.76
C SER A 262 9.80 -21.65 20.18
N ALA A 263 10.79 -21.55 21.08
CA ALA A 263 10.64 -21.86 22.49
C ALA A 263 9.62 -20.94 23.18
N LEU A 264 9.65 -19.64 22.91
CA LEU A 264 8.66 -18.67 23.40
C LEU A 264 7.24 -19.03 22.97
N LEU A 265 7.06 -19.49 21.74
CA LEU A 265 5.78 -19.82 21.15
C LEU A 265 5.30 -21.25 21.42
N ALA A 266 6.04 -22.05 22.16
CA ALA A 266 5.74 -23.49 22.40
C ALA A 266 4.34 -23.72 22.98
N SER A 267 3.80 -22.79 23.77
CA SER A 267 2.43 -22.87 24.30
C SER A 267 1.34 -22.73 23.24
N HIS A 268 1.68 -22.17 22.06
CA HIS A 268 0.77 -22.03 20.91
C HIS A 268 0.86 -23.21 19.93
N GLY A 269 1.85 -24.08 20.09
CA GLY A 269 2.08 -25.25 19.24
C GLY A 269 3.51 -25.36 18.74
N ARG A 270 3.77 -26.43 18.02
CA ARG A 270 5.06 -26.63 17.35
C ARG A 270 5.18 -25.74 16.13
N ALA A 271 6.30 -25.02 16.03
CA ALA A 271 6.62 -24.23 14.85
C ALA A 271 7.53 -25.02 13.90
N ASP A 272 7.16 -25.05 12.61
CA ASP A 272 8.04 -25.44 11.53
C ASP A 272 8.90 -24.24 11.11
N ARG A 273 10.12 -24.47 10.61
CA ARG A 273 11.01 -23.41 10.15
C ARG A 273 11.21 -23.51 8.65
N LEU A 274 10.98 -22.41 7.96
CA LEU A 274 11.33 -22.22 6.55
C LEU A 274 12.64 -21.43 6.46
N ASP A 275 13.49 -21.84 5.52
CA ASP A 275 14.72 -21.13 5.17
C ASP A 275 14.47 -19.90 4.28
N THR A 276 15.54 -19.22 3.88
CA THR A 276 15.49 -18.05 3.00
C THR A 276 14.81 -18.34 1.67
N ALA A 277 15.11 -19.48 1.04
CA ALA A 277 14.60 -19.84 -0.28
C ALA A 277 13.07 -20.02 -0.26
N ALA A 278 12.53 -20.61 0.81
CA ALA A 278 11.09 -20.80 1.01
C ALA A 278 10.40 -19.54 1.56
N SER A 279 11.08 -18.77 2.40
CA SER A 279 10.50 -17.56 3.05
C SER A 279 10.27 -16.42 2.08
N LEU A 280 11.22 -16.13 1.18
CA LEU A 280 11.12 -14.98 0.28
C LEU A 280 9.89 -15.03 -0.65
N PRO A 281 9.59 -16.12 -1.38
CA PRO A 281 8.39 -16.18 -2.21
C PRO A 281 7.10 -16.16 -1.37
N LEU A 282 7.09 -16.78 -0.19
CA LEU A 282 5.95 -16.75 0.73
C LEU A 282 5.58 -15.32 1.14
N TRP A 283 6.57 -14.55 1.61
CA TRP A 283 6.32 -13.17 2.04
C TRP A 283 6.02 -12.21 0.88
N ARG A 284 6.54 -12.50 -0.30
CA ARG A 284 6.12 -11.79 -1.52
C ARG A 284 4.64 -12.05 -1.82
N ALA A 285 4.18 -13.30 -1.69
CA ALA A 285 2.77 -13.64 -1.89
C ALA A 285 1.86 -12.97 -0.84
N VAL A 286 2.27 -12.93 0.43
CA VAL A 286 1.55 -12.21 1.50
C VAL A 286 1.52 -10.71 1.20
N ARG A 287 2.66 -10.11 0.83
CA ARG A 287 2.81 -8.70 0.46
C ARG A 287 1.83 -8.29 -0.65
N ASP A 288 1.76 -9.09 -1.70
CA ASP A 288 0.97 -8.82 -2.90
C ASP A 288 -0.49 -9.30 -2.78
N ALA A 289 -0.89 -9.75 -1.57
CA ALA A 289 -2.21 -10.26 -1.23
C ALA A 289 -2.69 -11.40 -2.14
N VAL A 290 -1.77 -12.22 -2.63
CA VAL A 290 -2.03 -13.40 -3.47
C VAL A 290 -3.05 -14.37 -2.84
N PRO A 291 -3.09 -14.60 -1.49
CA PRO A 291 -4.08 -15.49 -0.87
C PRO A 291 -5.54 -15.12 -1.11
N LEU A 292 -5.83 -13.87 -1.50
CA LEU A 292 -7.21 -13.45 -1.81
C LEU A 292 -7.71 -14.04 -3.12
N ALA A 293 -6.84 -14.17 -4.14
CA ALA A 293 -7.14 -14.66 -5.48
C ALA A 293 -8.52 -14.20 -6.00
N PRO A 294 -8.79 -12.87 -6.08
CA PRO A 294 -10.12 -12.40 -6.40
C PRO A 294 -10.49 -12.68 -7.86
N SER A 295 -11.69 -13.24 -8.08
CA SER A 295 -12.25 -13.44 -9.41
C SER A 295 -12.82 -12.14 -10.00
N THR A 296 -13.18 -12.18 -11.29
CA THR A 296 -13.84 -11.06 -11.96
C THR A 296 -15.17 -10.73 -11.26
N GLY A 297 -15.43 -9.45 -11.00
CA GLY A 297 -16.64 -8.97 -10.33
C GLY A 297 -16.60 -9.01 -8.80
N GLU A 298 -15.59 -9.66 -8.21
CA GLU A 298 -15.41 -9.59 -6.76
C GLU A 298 -14.84 -8.25 -6.31
N GLY A 299 -15.24 -7.86 -5.10
CA GLY A 299 -14.65 -6.75 -4.37
C GLY A 299 -13.44 -7.20 -3.56
N VAL A 300 -12.52 -6.27 -3.32
CA VAL A 300 -11.38 -6.42 -2.41
C VAL A 300 -11.34 -5.23 -1.47
N TRP A 301 -11.18 -5.52 -0.20
CA TRP A 301 -11.14 -4.52 0.86
C TRP A 301 -9.93 -4.73 1.76
N ARG A 302 -9.49 -3.63 2.35
CA ARG A 302 -8.40 -3.60 3.30
C ARG A 302 -8.84 -2.82 4.53
N LEU A 303 -8.76 -3.43 5.71
CA LEU A 303 -9.08 -2.77 6.97
C LEU A 303 -7.81 -2.61 7.80
N SER A 304 -7.60 -1.43 8.35
CA SER A 304 -6.57 -1.20 9.36
C SER A 304 -7.24 -1.06 10.71
N VAL A 305 -6.93 -1.96 11.62
CA VAL A 305 -7.55 -2.08 12.94
C VAL A 305 -6.49 -2.22 14.01
N ARG A 306 -6.88 -2.15 15.28
CA ARG A 306 -5.98 -2.57 16.35
C ARG A 306 -5.70 -4.07 16.21
N PRO A 307 -4.46 -4.56 16.40
CA PRO A 307 -4.12 -5.98 16.24
C PRO A 307 -5.06 -6.92 17.01
N SER A 308 -5.42 -6.57 18.22
CA SER A 308 -6.37 -7.33 19.06
C SER A 308 -7.81 -7.40 18.53
N ALA A 309 -8.17 -6.56 17.56
CA ALA A 309 -9.48 -6.58 16.92
C ALA A 309 -9.49 -7.35 15.59
N GLY A 310 -8.32 -7.70 15.05
CA GLY A 310 -8.19 -8.30 13.73
C GLY A 310 -8.91 -9.63 13.59
N ALA A 311 -8.77 -10.52 14.56
CA ALA A 311 -9.43 -11.83 14.55
C ALA A 311 -10.97 -11.70 14.49
N ARG A 312 -11.56 -10.82 15.30
CA ARG A 312 -13.01 -10.56 15.31
C ARG A 312 -13.49 -9.91 14.01
N ALA A 313 -12.71 -8.95 13.49
CA ALA A 313 -13.04 -8.33 12.21
C ALA A 313 -13.02 -9.37 11.07
N LEU A 314 -12.03 -10.25 11.04
CA LEU A 314 -11.94 -11.34 10.06
C LEU A 314 -13.11 -12.31 10.18
N ALA A 315 -13.50 -12.69 11.40
CA ALA A 315 -14.65 -13.57 11.65
C ALA A 315 -15.96 -12.93 11.16
N ALA A 316 -16.23 -11.67 11.51
CA ALA A 316 -17.43 -10.95 11.06
C ALA A 316 -17.50 -10.84 9.52
N LEU A 317 -16.37 -10.66 8.85
CA LEU A 317 -16.31 -10.67 7.39
C LEU A 317 -16.59 -12.08 6.83
N GLY A 318 -16.09 -13.13 7.49
CA GLY A 318 -16.39 -14.53 7.15
C GLY A 318 -17.87 -14.87 7.24
N GLU A 319 -18.55 -14.43 8.31
CA GLU A 319 -20.01 -14.57 8.48
C GLU A 319 -20.82 -13.86 7.37
N ALA A 320 -20.25 -12.78 6.82
CA ALA A 320 -20.82 -12.08 5.66
C ALA A 320 -20.45 -12.70 4.30
N GLY A 321 -19.81 -13.89 4.28
CA GLY A 321 -19.40 -14.60 3.07
C GLY A 321 -18.15 -14.06 2.39
N LEU A 322 -17.32 -13.28 3.10
CA LEU A 322 -16.05 -12.77 2.60
C LEU A 322 -14.89 -13.64 3.11
N ARG A 323 -13.95 -14.00 2.22
CA ARG A 323 -12.69 -14.64 2.62
C ARG A 323 -11.65 -13.58 2.90
N GLY A 324 -10.66 -13.91 3.72
CA GLY A 324 -9.59 -12.95 4.02
C GLY A 324 -8.44 -13.54 4.80
N PHE A 325 -7.45 -12.71 5.12
CA PHE A 325 -6.31 -13.05 5.96
C PHE A 325 -5.84 -11.83 6.76
N LEU A 326 -4.98 -12.08 7.75
CA LEU A 326 -4.40 -11.03 8.58
C LEU A 326 -2.92 -10.82 8.25
N ASP A 327 -2.49 -9.56 8.28
CA ASP A 327 -1.10 -9.16 8.29
C ASP A 327 -0.86 -8.16 9.43
N TRP A 328 0.37 -7.71 9.61
CA TRP A 328 0.79 -6.75 10.66
C TRP A 328 0.37 -7.20 12.06
N GLY A 329 0.50 -8.50 12.35
CA GLY A 329 0.16 -9.07 13.65
C GLY A 329 -1.33 -9.02 14.00
N GLY A 330 -2.19 -8.93 13.00
CA GLY A 330 -3.65 -8.75 13.15
C GLY A 330 -4.11 -7.32 12.92
N GLY A 331 -3.20 -6.36 12.74
CA GLY A 331 -3.53 -4.94 12.51
C GLY A 331 -3.98 -4.60 11.10
N LEU A 332 -3.76 -5.51 10.15
CA LEU A 332 -4.25 -5.42 8.78
C LEU A 332 -5.13 -6.62 8.47
N VAL A 333 -6.37 -6.35 8.03
CA VAL A 333 -7.28 -7.37 7.52
C VAL A 333 -7.47 -7.14 6.02
N TRP A 334 -7.12 -8.14 5.24
CA TRP A 334 -7.47 -8.22 3.84
C TRP A 334 -8.74 -9.05 3.67
N ALA A 335 -9.65 -8.62 2.80
CA ALA A 335 -10.88 -9.36 2.51
C ALA A 335 -11.22 -9.30 1.02
N ALA A 336 -11.83 -10.38 0.50
CA ALA A 336 -12.34 -10.46 -0.85
C ALA A 336 -13.66 -11.26 -0.87
N GLY A 337 -14.53 -10.94 -1.82
CA GLY A 337 -15.79 -11.64 -2.02
C GLY A 337 -16.72 -10.89 -2.96
N PRO A 338 -18.03 -11.21 -3.00
CA PRO A 338 -18.97 -10.60 -3.93
C PRO A 338 -18.92 -9.07 -3.90
N GLY A 339 -18.78 -8.42 -5.07
CA GLY A 339 -18.75 -6.96 -5.22
C GLY A 339 -20.13 -6.33 -5.06
N THR A 340 -20.80 -6.53 -3.94
CA THR A 340 -22.17 -6.11 -3.68
C THR A 340 -22.25 -5.03 -2.60
N GLU A 341 -23.40 -4.34 -2.53
CA GLU A 341 -23.69 -3.39 -1.46
C GLU A 341 -23.68 -4.06 -0.09
N ALA A 342 -24.19 -5.29 0.03
CA ALA A 342 -24.21 -6.05 1.28
C ALA A 342 -22.79 -6.29 1.79
N SER A 343 -21.87 -6.71 0.92
CA SER A 343 -20.44 -6.89 1.25
C SER A 343 -19.78 -5.59 1.69
N GLN A 344 -20.03 -4.48 0.96
CA GLN A 344 -19.49 -3.16 1.31
C GLN A 344 -19.98 -2.72 2.70
N ARG A 345 -21.27 -2.88 2.99
CA ARG A 345 -21.87 -2.56 4.31
C ARG A 345 -21.31 -3.44 5.43
N ALA A 346 -21.07 -4.74 5.17
CA ALA A 346 -20.43 -5.64 6.13
C ALA A 346 -19.00 -5.18 6.47
N VAL A 347 -18.22 -4.76 5.46
CA VAL A 347 -16.88 -4.20 5.65
C VAL A 347 -16.93 -2.91 6.48
N MET A 348 -17.86 -2.01 6.17
CA MET A 348 -18.04 -0.76 6.93
C MET A 348 -18.40 -1.06 8.40
N ALA A 349 -19.30 -2.00 8.63
CA ALA A 349 -19.71 -2.42 9.98
C ALA A 349 -18.54 -3.06 10.77
N ALA A 350 -17.80 -3.98 10.15
CA ALA A 350 -16.64 -4.62 10.76
C ALA A 350 -15.54 -3.60 11.12
N ALA A 351 -15.26 -2.66 10.23
CA ALA A 351 -14.30 -1.58 10.49
C ALA A 351 -14.76 -0.66 11.62
N GLY A 352 -16.05 -0.26 11.64
CA GLY A 352 -16.65 0.56 12.69
C GLY A 352 -16.61 -0.11 14.05
N ALA A 353 -16.98 -1.41 14.14
CA ALA A 353 -16.93 -2.18 15.38
C ALA A 353 -15.50 -2.34 15.92
N ALA A 354 -14.51 -2.36 15.05
CA ALA A 354 -13.09 -2.40 15.41
C ALA A 354 -12.46 -1.02 15.69
N ALA A 355 -13.24 0.08 15.59
CA ALA A 355 -12.75 1.46 15.59
C ALA A 355 -11.58 1.65 14.60
N GLY A 356 -11.68 1.03 13.45
CA GLY A 356 -10.67 0.98 12.40
C GLY A 356 -11.04 1.79 11.16
N VAL A 357 -10.16 1.73 10.17
CA VAL A 357 -10.33 2.38 8.87
C VAL A 357 -10.40 1.31 7.80
N PHE A 358 -11.34 1.40 6.89
CA PHE A 358 -11.40 0.53 5.72
C PHE A 358 -10.99 1.28 4.44
N TRP A 359 -10.59 0.53 3.44
CA TRP A 359 -10.36 0.98 2.07
C TRP A 359 -10.98 -0.03 1.11
N THR A 360 -11.80 0.46 0.18
CA THR A 360 -12.21 -0.32 -0.98
C THR A 360 -11.08 -0.29 -2.00
N MET A 361 -10.36 -1.40 -2.09
CA MET A 361 -9.22 -1.55 -3.00
C MET A 361 -9.69 -1.81 -4.43
N ARG A 362 -10.78 -2.59 -4.57
CA ARG A 362 -11.47 -2.92 -5.81
C ARG A 362 -12.93 -3.22 -5.52
N ALA A 363 -13.83 -2.73 -6.36
CA ALA A 363 -15.23 -3.16 -6.43
C ALA A 363 -15.80 -2.64 -7.76
N PRO A 364 -16.97 -3.12 -8.22
CA PRO A 364 -17.65 -2.59 -9.40
C PRO A 364 -17.79 -1.07 -9.36
N GLY A 365 -17.55 -0.40 -10.48
CA GLY A 365 -17.58 1.06 -10.59
C GLY A 365 -18.83 1.71 -9.99
N PRO A 366 -20.06 1.22 -10.29
CA PRO A 366 -21.29 1.75 -9.69
C PRO A 366 -21.31 1.68 -8.16
N LEU A 367 -20.80 0.59 -7.57
CA LEU A 367 -20.73 0.45 -6.11
C LEU A 367 -19.77 1.47 -5.48
N ARG A 368 -18.58 1.66 -6.08
CA ARG A 368 -17.58 2.64 -5.63
C ARG A 368 -18.05 4.10 -5.82
N ALA A 369 -18.96 4.34 -6.76
CA ALA A 369 -19.57 5.64 -6.96
C ALA A 369 -20.66 5.93 -5.91
N ALA A 370 -21.45 4.92 -5.55
CA ALA A 370 -22.60 5.07 -4.67
C ALA A 370 -22.26 5.05 -3.17
N LEU A 371 -21.29 4.23 -2.75
CA LEU A 371 -20.97 4.04 -1.34
C LEU A 371 -19.58 4.62 -0.98
N PRO A 372 -19.35 4.94 0.31
CA PRO A 372 -18.04 5.33 0.79
C PRO A 372 -16.99 4.25 0.50
N VAL A 373 -15.83 4.66 0.00
CA VAL A 373 -14.65 3.80 -0.24
C VAL A 373 -13.65 3.87 0.91
N VAL A 374 -13.86 4.81 1.81
CA VAL A 374 -13.17 5.02 3.10
C VAL A 374 -14.20 5.50 4.11
N PRO A 375 -13.93 5.43 5.42
CA PRO A 375 -14.80 6.05 6.41
C PRO A 375 -14.96 7.56 6.17
N ASP A 376 -16.16 8.06 6.41
CA ASP A 376 -16.40 9.50 6.37
C ASP A 376 -15.59 10.21 7.47
N GLU A 377 -15.07 11.38 7.13
CA GLU A 377 -14.37 12.22 8.10
C GLU A 377 -15.35 12.93 9.03
N VAL A 378 -14.98 13.06 10.29
CA VAL A 378 -15.74 13.95 11.20
C VAL A 378 -15.71 15.39 10.66
N PRO A 379 -16.76 16.22 10.93
CA PRO A 379 -16.90 17.52 10.27
C PRO A 379 -15.69 18.45 10.36
N ALA A 380 -15.01 18.45 11.51
CA ALA A 380 -13.81 19.28 11.71
C ALA A 380 -12.64 18.82 10.82
N LEU A 381 -12.43 17.50 10.68
CA LEU A 381 -11.40 16.95 9.82
C LEU A 381 -11.74 17.17 8.34
N ALA A 382 -13.00 16.96 7.94
CA ALA A 382 -13.48 17.24 6.59
C ALA A 382 -13.30 18.71 6.20
N ALA A 383 -13.50 19.65 7.14
CA ALA A 383 -13.24 21.07 6.90
C ALA A 383 -11.74 21.34 6.69
N LEU A 384 -10.86 20.69 7.46
CA LEU A 384 -9.42 20.78 7.30
C LEU A 384 -8.97 20.19 5.96
N SER A 385 -9.46 19.01 5.61
CA SER A 385 -9.16 18.34 4.33
C SER A 385 -9.53 19.21 3.13
N ARG A 386 -10.71 19.86 3.17
CA ARG A 386 -11.11 20.83 2.13
C ARG A 386 -10.17 22.04 2.05
N ARG A 387 -9.72 22.58 3.19
CA ARG A 387 -8.76 23.70 3.20
C ARG A 387 -7.41 23.30 2.63
N VAL A 388 -6.92 22.10 2.97
CA VAL A 388 -5.68 21.56 2.40
C VAL A 388 -5.83 21.37 0.88
N LYS A 389 -6.94 20.77 0.43
CA LYS A 389 -7.23 20.61 -1.00
C LYS A 389 -7.23 21.96 -1.71
N ALA A 390 -7.92 22.96 -1.18
CA ALA A 390 -8.00 24.29 -1.77
C ALA A 390 -6.63 25.01 -1.82
N ALA A 391 -5.73 24.74 -0.89
CA ALA A 391 -4.38 25.31 -0.89
C ALA A 391 -3.49 24.69 -1.99
N PHE A 392 -3.65 23.42 -2.30
CA PHE A 392 -2.87 22.72 -3.34
C PHE A 392 -3.53 22.72 -4.71
N ASP A 393 -4.84 22.71 -4.75
CA ASP A 393 -5.64 22.60 -5.97
C ASP A 393 -6.95 23.40 -5.82
N PRO A 394 -6.87 24.72 -5.93
CA PRO A 394 -8.01 25.61 -5.63
C PRO A 394 -9.21 25.44 -6.57
N LYS A 395 -9.01 24.93 -7.79
CA LYS A 395 -10.10 24.62 -8.73
C LYS A 395 -10.59 23.17 -8.67
N GLY A 396 -9.96 22.33 -7.83
CA GLY A 396 -10.35 20.93 -7.67
C GLY A 396 -10.15 20.08 -8.93
N ILE A 397 -9.17 20.41 -9.76
CA ILE A 397 -8.96 19.72 -11.04
C ILE A 397 -8.25 18.36 -10.91
N LEU A 398 -7.48 18.13 -9.84
CA LEU A 398 -6.69 16.90 -9.66
C LEU A 398 -7.53 15.80 -9.00
N GLY A 399 -7.86 14.75 -9.75
CA GLY A 399 -8.54 13.55 -9.27
C GLY A 399 -9.84 13.81 -8.51
N PRO A 400 -10.77 14.64 -9.01
CA PRO A 400 -11.96 15.03 -8.27
C PRO A 400 -12.78 13.81 -7.85
N GLY A 401 -13.22 13.81 -6.61
CA GLY A 401 -14.05 12.76 -6.05
C GLY A 401 -13.36 11.41 -5.80
N ARG A 402 -12.03 11.29 -6.01
CA ARG A 402 -11.33 10.00 -5.91
C ARG A 402 -11.37 9.36 -4.53
N VAL A 403 -11.38 10.15 -3.47
CA VAL A 403 -11.41 9.68 -2.08
C VAL A 403 -12.77 9.95 -1.46
N PHE A 404 -13.18 11.20 -1.44
CA PHE A 404 -14.47 11.65 -0.91
C PHE A 404 -15.32 12.22 -2.03
N ALA A 405 -16.64 11.99 -1.97
CA ALA A 405 -17.56 12.58 -2.90
C ALA A 405 -17.53 14.10 -2.79
N GLY A 406 -17.37 14.82 -3.90
CA GLY A 406 -17.36 16.28 -3.93
C GLY A 406 -16.07 16.95 -3.45
N LEU A 407 -14.95 16.20 -3.37
CA LEU A 407 -13.66 16.74 -2.99
C LEU A 407 -12.61 16.46 -4.07
#